data_5d08849a03387f14efe85642f10f2201
#
_entry.id   5d08849a03387f14efe85642f10f2201
#
_cell.length_a   1.000
_cell.length_b   1.000
_cell.length_c   1.000
_cell.angle_alpha   90.00
_cell.angle_beta   90.00
_cell.angle_gamma   90.00
#
_symmetry.space_group_name_H-M   'P 1'
#
loop_
_entity.id
_entity.type
_entity.pdbx_description
1 polymer ?
#
loop_
_entity_poly.entity_id
_entity_poly.type
_entity_poly.pdbx_seq_one_letter_code
_entity_poly.pdbx_strand_id
1 'polypeptide(L)'
;GGLGVDYDGSRTNYPSSMNYTLAEYASDVVYRIANVCNSRGVDHPIIVSESGRAIAAHHSLLVFNTLGSSMLDKFSVTEQFAEECARDQSVPQPVRDLLDAYRSITERRLVECYHDAIQAREQALQMFNLGYLNLEARGLVERLYWATCARIRDMCRRRESVPEELEGLEAILSDIYFCNMSVFQSLPDSWAIDQIF
;
A
#
# COMPACT_ATOMS: atom_id res chain seq x y z
N GLY A 1 -25.87 7.78 7.91
CA GLY A 1 -24.75 6.90 7.54
C GLY A 1 -23.44 7.68 7.47
N GLY A 2 -22.36 7.02 7.20
CA GLY A 2 -21.06 7.65 7.04
C GLY A 2 -20.12 7.54 8.24
N LEU A 3 -20.57 6.96 9.35
CA LEU A 3 -19.67 6.62 10.46
C LEU A 3 -18.72 5.52 10.01
N GLY A 4 -17.43 5.79 10.06
CA GLY A 4 -16.38 4.81 9.71
C GLY A 4 -16.26 3.71 10.75
N VAL A 5 -15.64 2.60 10.35
CA VAL A 5 -15.30 1.49 11.23
C VAL A 5 -13.89 1.03 10.90
N ASP A 6 -13.10 0.87 11.93
CA ASP A 6 -11.79 0.25 11.83
C ASP A 6 -11.95 -1.28 11.86
N TYR A 7 -11.97 -1.91 10.69
CA TYR A 7 -12.27 -3.34 10.56
C TYR A 7 -11.16 -4.25 11.10
N ASP A 8 -9.91 -3.79 11.08
CA ASP A 8 -8.76 -4.55 11.57
C ASP A 8 -8.41 -4.24 13.04
N GLY A 9 -9.03 -3.21 13.61
CA GLY A 9 -8.78 -2.77 14.98
C GLY A 9 -7.40 -2.16 15.22
N SER A 10 -6.61 -1.96 14.18
CA SER A 10 -5.20 -1.52 14.30
C SER A 10 -5.06 -0.04 14.68
N ARG A 11 -6.03 0.80 14.31
CA ARG A 11 -6.00 2.26 14.48
C ARG A 11 -4.71 2.87 13.93
N THR A 12 -4.32 2.45 12.74
CA THR A 12 -3.11 2.91 12.05
C THR A 12 -3.42 4.06 11.10
N ASN A 13 -2.39 4.67 10.52
CA ASN A 13 -2.50 5.65 9.44
C ASN A 13 -2.82 5.02 8.07
N TYR A 14 -3.18 3.75 8.03
CA TYR A 14 -3.55 3.07 6.79
C TYR A 14 -4.87 3.65 6.25
N PRO A 15 -5.06 3.75 4.92
CA PRO A 15 -6.28 4.34 4.34
C PRO A 15 -7.58 3.63 4.73
N SER A 16 -7.52 2.37 5.14
CA SER A 16 -8.66 1.58 5.63
C SER A 16 -8.95 1.78 7.11
N SER A 17 -8.04 2.40 7.86
CA SER A 17 -8.19 2.63 9.29
C SER A 17 -8.92 3.93 9.57
N MET A 18 -9.69 3.93 10.66
CA MET A 18 -10.41 5.11 11.15
C MET A 18 -9.60 5.76 12.29
N ASN A 19 -9.35 7.07 12.20
CA ASN A 19 -8.53 7.82 13.15
C ASN A 19 -9.32 8.60 14.22
N TYR A 20 -10.58 8.29 14.41
CA TYR A 20 -11.43 8.91 15.44
C TYR A 20 -12.23 7.84 16.18
N THR A 21 -12.63 8.15 17.41
CA THR A 21 -13.49 7.31 18.23
C THR A 21 -14.97 7.64 17.99
N LEU A 22 -15.86 6.71 18.34
CA LEU A 22 -17.32 6.96 18.32
C LEU A 22 -17.71 8.15 19.19
N ALA A 23 -17.05 8.31 20.34
CA ALA A 23 -17.31 9.41 21.25
C ALA A 23 -16.89 10.76 20.65
N GLU A 24 -15.74 10.83 20.00
CA GLU A 24 -15.30 12.05 19.29
C GLU A 24 -16.26 12.40 18.16
N TYR A 25 -16.65 11.44 17.34
CA TYR A 25 -17.63 11.67 16.28
C TYR A 25 -18.97 12.22 16.83
N ALA A 26 -19.49 11.59 17.88
CA ALA A 26 -20.74 12.04 18.49
C ALA A 26 -20.61 13.45 19.09
N SER A 27 -19.52 13.73 19.77
CA SER A 27 -19.24 15.05 20.34
C SER A 27 -19.14 16.13 19.27
N ASP A 28 -18.46 15.87 18.18
CA ASP A 28 -18.31 16.83 17.07
C ASP A 28 -19.64 17.13 16.39
N VAL A 29 -20.46 16.11 16.13
CA VAL A 29 -21.79 16.30 15.54
C VAL A 29 -22.69 17.12 16.44
N VAL A 30 -22.78 16.75 17.72
CA VAL A 30 -23.60 17.45 18.70
C VAL A 30 -23.15 18.90 18.88
N TYR A 31 -21.83 19.12 19.02
CA TYR A 31 -21.26 20.45 19.20
C TYR A 31 -21.57 21.38 18.01
N ARG A 32 -21.38 20.88 16.77
CA ARG A 32 -21.67 21.67 15.57
C ARG A 32 -23.13 22.04 15.44
N ILE A 33 -24.03 21.09 15.68
CA ILE A 33 -25.50 21.36 15.65
C ILE A 33 -25.87 22.35 16.73
N ALA A 34 -25.44 22.14 17.98
CA ALA A 34 -25.71 23.02 19.09
C ALA A 34 -25.25 24.46 18.82
N ASN A 35 -24.03 24.64 18.29
CA ASN A 35 -23.51 25.97 17.96
C ASN A 35 -24.38 26.70 16.93
N VAL A 36 -24.81 26.00 15.88
CA VAL A 36 -25.67 26.60 14.85
C VAL A 36 -27.06 26.96 15.47
N CYS A 37 -27.68 26.07 16.26
CA CYS A 37 -28.93 26.34 16.90
C CYS A 37 -28.84 27.54 17.85
N ASN A 38 -27.80 27.60 18.69
CA ASN A 38 -27.57 28.70 19.61
C ASN A 38 -27.36 30.02 18.88
N SER A 39 -26.57 30.02 17.79
CA SER A 39 -26.30 31.23 17.00
C SER A 39 -27.54 31.77 16.27
N ARG A 40 -28.48 30.91 15.97
CA ARG A 40 -29.74 31.24 15.28
C ARG A 40 -30.92 31.41 16.21
N GLY A 41 -30.78 31.15 17.50
CA GLY A 41 -31.86 31.22 18.48
C GLY A 41 -33.00 30.23 18.22
N VAL A 42 -32.65 29.03 17.71
CA VAL A 42 -33.61 27.94 17.47
C VAL A 42 -33.40 26.78 18.43
N ASP A 43 -34.44 26.02 18.70
CA ASP A 43 -34.37 24.85 19.58
C ASP A 43 -33.44 23.78 19.01
N HIS A 44 -32.80 23.01 19.92
CA HIS A 44 -31.96 21.90 19.54
C HIS A 44 -32.79 20.73 19.02
N PRO A 45 -32.48 20.17 17.83
CA PRO A 45 -33.25 19.05 17.31
C PRO A 45 -32.84 17.73 17.98
N ILE A 46 -33.76 16.74 17.89
CA ILE A 46 -33.42 15.36 18.16
C ILE A 46 -32.58 14.85 16.99
N ILE A 47 -31.41 14.30 17.28
CA ILE A 47 -30.49 13.76 16.27
C ILE A 47 -30.78 12.28 16.10
N VAL A 48 -31.09 11.87 14.87
CA VAL A 48 -31.25 10.46 14.48
C VAL A 48 -30.17 10.11 13.46
N SER A 49 -29.42 9.05 13.72
CA SER A 49 -28.40 8.57 12.79
C SER A 49 -28.63 7.10 12.41
N GLU A 50 -28.32 6.76 11.17
CA GLU A 50 -28.23 5.39 10.70
C GLU A 50 -26.77 5.00 10.67
N SER A 51 -26.34 4.20 11.62
CA SER A 51 -24.94 3.82 11.84
C SER A 51 -24.76 2.30 11.83
N GLY A 52 -25.45 1.62 10.90
CA GLY A 52 -25.51 0.16 10.84
C GLY A 52 -24.13 -0.51 10.92
N ARG A 53 -23.17 -0.03 10.16
CA ARG A 53 -21.79 -0.53 10.14
C ARG A 53 -21.12 -0.44 11.52
N ALA A 54 -21.22 0.68 12.19
CA ALA A 54 -20.62 0.88 13.51
C ALA A 54 -21.24 -0.01 14.60
N ILE A 55 -22.51 -0.41 14.45
CA ILE A 55 -23.19 -1.30 15.39
C ILE A 55 -22.93 -2.76 15.06
N ALA A 56 -22.90 -3.12 13.76
CA ALA A 56 -22.92 -4.52 13.31
C ALA A 56 -21.55 -5.05 12.86
N ALA A 57 -20.53 -4.21 12.61
CA ALA A 57 -19.27 -4.64 12.04
C ALA A 57 -18.51 -5.70 12.87
N HIS A 58 -18.67 -5.68 14.18
CA HIS A 58 -18.01 -6.62 15.10
C HIS A 58 -18.95 -7.75 15.57
N HIS A 59 -20.09 -7.92 14.91
CA HIS A 59 -21.06 -8.95 15.24
C HIS A 59 -20.53 -10.36 15.01
N SER A 60 -19.74 -10.55 13.96
CA SER A 60 -19.21 -11.86 13.54
C SER A 60 -17.75 -11.77 13.18
N LEU A 61 -17.04 -12.90 13.32
CA LEU A 61 -15.66 -13.08 12.94
C LEU A 61 -15.58 -14.26 11.96
N LEU A 62 -14.93 -14.05 10.82
CA LEU A 62 -14.64 -15.10 9.88
C LEU A 62 -13.16 -15.48 9.97
N VAL A 63 -12.89 -16.78 10.10
CA VAL A 63 -11.54 -17.35 10.04
C VAL A 63 -11.40 -18.13 8.76
N PHE A 64 -10.39 -17.81 7.96
CA PHE A 64 -10.12 -18.47 6.69
C PHE A 64 -8.62 -18.66 6.48
N ASN A 65 -8.27 -19.57 5.56
CA ASN A 65 -6.87 -19.82 5.21
C ASN A 65 -6.43 -18.96 4.02
N THR A 66 -5.19 -18.49 4.08
CA THR A 66 -4.52 -17.89 2.93
C THR A 66 -4.12 -18.97 1.95
N LEU A 67 -4.50 -18.85 0.68
CA LEU A 67 -4.14 -19.78 -0.40
C LEU A 67 -2.76 -19.51 -0.97
N GLY A 68 -2.30 -18.27 -0.91
CA GLY A 68 -0.99 -17.86 -1.40
C GLY A 68 -0.70 -16.41 -1.07
N SER A 69 0.53 -15.99 -1.33
CA SER A 69 0.96 -14.60 -1.17
C SER A 69 1.78 -14.14 -2.36
N SER A 70 1.74 -12.86 -2.65
CA SER A 70 2.65 -12.18 -3.57
C SER A 70 3.45 -11.16 -2.79
N MET A 71 4.78 -11.33 -2.81
CA MET A 71 5.72 -10.47 -2.12
C MET A 71 6.64 -9.81 -3.15
N LEU A 72 6.79 -8.50 -3.10
CA LEU A 72 7.68 -7.75 -3.99
C LEU A 72 9.10 -7.66 -3.43
N ASP A 73 9.29 -7.84 -2.14
CA ASP A 73 10.60 -7.81 -1.48
C ASP A 73 11.37 -9.14 -1.54
N LYS A 74 10.79 -10.18 -2.14
CA LYS A 74 11.47 -11.48 -2.37
C LYS A 74 12.63 -11.41 -3.36
N PHE A 75 12.68 -10.35 -4.16
CA PHE A 75 13.72 -10.20 -5.16
C PHE A 75 15.02 -9.72 -4.52
N SER A 76 16.05 -10.53 -4.64
CA SER A 76 17.40 -10.19 -4.21
C SER A 76 18.35 -10.13 -5.41
N VAL A 77 19.35 -9.27 -5.30
CA VAL A 77 20.45 -9.16 -6.26
C VAL A 77 21.69 -9.70 -5.56
N THR A 78 22.19 -10.85 -6.01
CA THR A 78 23.47 -11.37 -5.55
C THR A 78 24.61 -10.64 -6.26
N GLU A 79 25.77 -10.58 -5.62
CA GLU A 79 26.95 -9.96 -6.22
C GLU A 79 27.31 -10.63 -7.56
N GLN A 80 27.25 -11.97 -7.61
CA GLN A 80 27.47 -12.74 -8.82
C GLN A 80 26.55 -12.32 -9.96
N PHE A 81 25.22 -12.21 -9.69
CA PHE A 81 24.24 -11.77 -10.69
C PHE A 81 24.54 -10.35 -11.17
N ALA A 82 24.87 -9.45 -10.24
CA ALA A 82 25.22 -8.09 -10.58
C ALA A 82 26.49 -7.99 -11.46
N GLU A 83 27.49 -8.81 -11.19
CA GLU A 83 28.70 -8.89 -12.02
C GLU A 83 28.43 -9.49 -13.40
N GLU A 84 27.63 -10.54 -13.50
CA GLU A 84 27.21 -11.15 -14.76
C GLU A 84 26.49 -10.11 -15.65
N CYS A 85 25.50 -9.41 -15.11
CA CYS A 85 24.82 -8.34 -15.84
C CYS A 85 25.74 -7.19 -16.26
N ALA A 86 26.76 -6.86 -15.46
CA ALA A 86 27.69 -5.78 -15.79
C ALA A 86 28.68 -6.17 -16.91
N ARG A 87 29.05 -7.47 -17.04
CA ARG A 87 29.95 -7.98 -18.06
C ARG A 87 29.25 -8.19 -19.40
N ASP A 88 27.96 -8.46 -19.38
CA ASP A 88 27.20 -8.74 -20.60
C ASP A 88 26.87 -7.44 -21.35
N GLN A 89 27.52 -7.24 -22.48
CA GLN A 89 27.31 -6.07 -23.34
C GLN A 89 25.95 -6.09 -24.07
N SER A 90 25.24 -7.21 -24.09
CA SER A 90 23.91 -7.32 -24.70
C SER A 90 22.78 -6.82 -23.79
N VAL A 91 23.06 -6.62 -22.50
CA VAL A 91 22.09 -6.14 -21.53
C VAL A 91 21.63 -4.73 -21.89
N PRO A 92 20.31 -4.49 -22.03
CA PRO A 92 19.75 -3.19 -22.39
C PRO A 92 20.08 -2.07 -21.38
N GLN A 93 20.14 -0.84 -21.87
CA GLN A 93 20.51 0.32 -21.05
C GLN A 93 19.69 0.47 -19.78
N PRO A 94 18.34 0.36 -19.76
CA PRO A 94 17.57 0.48 -18.52
C PRO A 94 17.91 -0.54 -17.43
N VAL A 95 18.35 -1.75 -17.83
CA VAL A 95 18.83 -2.76 -16.87
C VAL A 95 20.14 -2.34 -16.24
N ARG A 96 21.05 -1.74 -17.04
CA ARG A 96 22.33 -1.21 -16.53
C ARG A 96 22.12 -0.05 -15.59
N ASP A 97 21.23 0.89 -15.95
CA ASP A 97 20.89 2.05 -15.13
C ASP A 97 20.32 1.63 -13.77
N LEU A 98 19.44 0.60 -13.75
CA LEU A 98 18.94 0.01 -12.51
C LEU A 98 20.02 -0.68 -11.69
N LEU A 99 20.94 -1.36 -12.33
CA LEU A 99 22.05 -2.00 -11.64
C LEU A 99 22.99 -0.97 -11.01
N ASP A 100 23.25 0.12 -11.71
CA ASP A 100 24.05 1.24 -11.22
C ASP A 100 23.35 1.95 -10.07
N ALA A 101 22.03 2.20 -10.17
CA ALA A 101 21.23 2.72 -9.08
C ALA A 101 21.30 1.81 -7.84
N TYR A 102 21.12 0.49 -8.02
CA TYR A 102 21.20 -0.50 -6.94
C TYR A 102 22.57 -0.50 -6.23
N ARG A 103 23.66 -0.46 -7.01
CA ARG A 103 25.04 -0.46 -6.48
C ARG A 103 25.40 0.84 -5.77
N SER A 104 24.82 1.95 -6.22
CA SER A 104 25.09 3.29 -5.71
C SER A 104 24.32 3.63 -4.43
N ILE A 105 23.45 2.74 -3.93
CA ILE A 105 22.66 2.97 -2.72
C ILE A 105 23.57 3.17 -1.52
N THR A 106 23.50 4.36 -0.94
CA THR A 106 24.15 4.74 0.31
C THR A 106 23.19 5.58 1.13
N GLU A 107 23.43 5.75 2.44
CA GLU A 107 22.56 6.56 3.31
C GLU A 107 22.32 7.99 2.80
N ARG A 108 23.25 8.56 2.04
CA ARG A 108 23.13 9.92 1.51
C ARG A 108 22.41 10.00 0.17
N ARG A 109 22.28 8.89 -0.55
CA ARG A 109 21.76 8.84 -1.91
C ARG A 109 20.46 8.02 -2.04
N LEU A 110 19.72 7.80 -0.96
CA LEU A 110 18.51 6.98 -0.99
C LEU A 110 17.47 7.52 -1.95
N VAL A 111 17.15 8.81 -1.85
CA VAL A 111 16.14 9.48 -2.69
C VAL A 111 16.59 9.51 -4.16
N GLU A 112 17.86 9.88 -4.41
CA GLU A 112 18.41 9.91 -5.75
C GLU A 112 18.32 8.53 -6.41
N CYS A 113 18.84 7.48 -5.75
CA CYS A 113 18.79 6.12 -6.28
C CYS A 113 17.36 5.60 -6.49
N TYR A 114 16.40 6.04 -5.68
CA TYR A 114 14.99 5.70 -5.87
C TYR A 114 14.43 6.35 -7.14
N HIS A 115 14.70 7.64 -7.36
CA HIS A 115 14.27 8.34 -8.58
C HIS A 115 14.92 7.78 -9.83
N ASP A 116 16.23 7.48 -9.79
CA ASP A 116 16.95 6.83 -10.89
C ASP A 116 16.30 5.47 -11.22
N ALA A 117 15.95 4.69 -10.21
CA ALA A 117 15.29 3.40 -10.40
C ALA A 117 13.87 3.54 -11.01
N ILE A 118 13.09 4.52 -10.59
CA ILE A 118 11.78 4.82 -11.20
C ILE A 118 11.95 5.17 -12.67
N GLN A 119 12.86 6.10 -12.98
CA GLN A 119 13.10 6.56 -14.35
C GLN A 119 13.52 5.42 -15.26
N ALA A 120 14.46 4.59 -14.82
CA ALA A 120 14.94 3.44 -15.60
C ALA A 120 13.83 2.41 -15.85
N ARG A 121 12.98 2.15 -14.84
CA ARG A 121 11.83 1.26 -14.98
C ARG A 121 10.78 1.81 -15.97
N GLU A 122 10.46 3.09 -15.89
CA GLU A 122 9.52 3.73 -16.83
C GLU A 122 10.05 3.71 -18.27
N GLN A 123 11.32 4.00 -18.47
CA GLN A 123 11.96 3.91 -19.76
C GLN A 123 11.90 2.47 -20.33
N ALA A 124 12.18 1.47 -19.48
CA ALA A 124 12.09 0.07 -19.88
C ALA A 124 10.66 -0.32 -20.27
N LEU A 125 9.66 0.17 -19.55
CA LEU A 125 8.24 -0.07 -19.87
C LEU A 125 7.86 0.54 -21.21
N GLN A 126 8.30 1.75 -21.50
CA GLN A 126 8.09 2.40 -22.80
C GLN A 126 8.77 1.62 -23.93
N MET A 127 10.04 1.19 -23.76
CA MET A 127 10.76 0.39 -24.74
C MET A 127 10.09 -0.97 -24.97
N PHE A 128 9.58 -1.62 -23.92
CA PHE A 128 8.84 -2.86 -24.02
C PHE A 128 7.53 -2.69 -24.81
N ASN A 129 6.75 -1.65 -24.52
CA ASN A 129 5.50 -1.34 -25.21
C ASN A 129 5.70 -1.01 -26.70
N LEU A 130 6.87 -0.46 -27.05
CA LEU A 130 7.25 -0.17 -28.44
C LEU A 130 7.93 -1.36 -29.15
N GLY A 131 8.12 -2.49 -28.46
CA GLY A 131 8.75 -3.69 -29.05
C GLY A 131 10.27 -3.65 -29.10
N TYR A 132 10.94 -2.68 -28.46
CA TYR A 132 12.41 -2.56 -28.41
C TYR A 132 13.03 -3.34 -27.25
N LEU A 133 12.24 -3.83 -26.31
CA LEU A 133 12.69 -4.61 -25.17
C LEU A 133 11.95 -5.96 -25.17
N ASN A 134 12.65 -7.07 -24.99
CA ASN A 134 12.03 -8.38 -24.86
C ASN A 134 11.51 -8.63 -23.42
N LEU A 135 10.71 -9.69 -23.26
CA LEU A 135 10.09 -10.03 -21.97
C LEU A 135 11.12 -10.39 -20.89
N GLU A 136 12.22 -11.03 -21.27
CA GLU A 136 13.29 -11.43 -20.37
C GLU A 136 13.97 -10.19 -19.75
N ALA A 137 14.36 -9.23 -20.58
CA ALA A 137 14.92 -7.96 -20.12
C ALA A 137 13.90 -7.15 -19.27
N ARG A 138 12.61 -7.20 -19.63
CA ARG A 138 11.53 -6.61 -18.83
C ARG A 138 11.45 -7.26 -17.44
N GLY A 139 11.60 -8.58 -17.36
CA GLY A 139 11.64 -9.31 -16.10
C GLY A 139 12.85 -8.94 -15.24
N LEU A 140 14.02 -8.74 -15.86
CA LEU A 140 15.23 -8.27 -15.15
C LEU A 140 15.04 -6.87 -14.57
N VAL A 141 14.43 -5.96 -15.33
CA VAL A 141 14.09 -4.60 -14.87
C VAL A 141 13.21 -4.65 -13.63
N GLU A 142 12.12 -5.43 -13.63
CA GLU A 142 11.25 -5.56 -12.45
C GLU A 142 12.02 -6.13 -11.26
N ARG A 143 12.81 -7.17 -11.46
CA ARG A 143 13.62 -7.77 -10.39
C ARG A 143 14.56 -6.76 -9.75
N LEU A 144 15.31 -6.01 -10.56
CA LEU A 144 16.26 -5.00 -10.07
C LEU A 144 15.55 -3.84 -9.39
N TYR A 145 14.44 -3.36 -9.96
CA TYR A 145 13.66 -2.29 -9.38
C TYR A 145 13.15 -2.64 -7.98
N TRP A 146 12.51 -3.79 -7.82
CA TRP A 146 11.98 -4.21 -6.53
C TRP A 146 13.07 -4.52 -5.51
N ALA A 147 14.19 -5.09 -5.95
CA ALA A 147 15.36 -5.27 -5.08
C ALA A 147 15.95 -3.92 -4.62
N THR A 148 15.96 -2.91 -5.49
CA THR A 148 16.39 -1.54 -5.16
C THR A 148 15.44 -0.93 -4.11
N CYS A 149 14.14 -1.01 -4.34
CA CYS A 149 13.12 -0.52 -3.40
C CYS A 149 13.22 -1.20 -2.03
N ALA A 150 13.36 -2.53 -2.00
CA ALA A 150 13.49 -3.29 -0.75
C ALA A 150 14.76 -2.89 0.03
N ARG A 151 15.89 -2.74 -0.66
CA ARG A 151 17.16 -2.30 -0.03
C ARG A 151 17.05 -0.88 0.53
N ILE A 152 16.43 0.05 -0.20
CA ILE A 152 16.21 1.43 0.26
C ILE A 152 15.28 1.42 1.49
N ARG A 153 14.16 0.69 1.47
CA ARG A 153 13.25 0.53 2.62
C ARG A 153 13.99 0.03 3.84
N ASP A 154 14.82 -1.02 3.71
CA ASP A 154 15.54 -1.61 4.82
C ASP A 154 16.58 -0.65 5.44
N MET A 155 17.13 0.24 4.62
CA MET A 155 17.98 1.33 5.11
C MET A 155 17.16 2.42 5.80
N CYS A 156 15.99 2.78 5.28
CA CYS A 156 15.07 3.73 5.91
C CYS A 156 14.62 3.28 7.29
N ARG A 157 14.33 1.99 7.49
CA ARG A 157 13.94 1.40 8.79
C ARG A 157 14.97 1.57 9.89
N ARG A 158 16.22 1.84 9.55
CA ARG A 158 17.33 2.05 10.51
C ARG A 158 17.56 3.52 10.86
N ARG A 159 16.76 4.43 10.27
CA ARG A 159 16.92 5.87 10.43
C ARG A 159 15.90 6.42 11.42
N GLU A 160 16.24 7.49 12.11
CA GLU A 160 15.33 8.23 12.99
C GLU A 160 14.26 9.01 12.19
N SER A 161 14.60 9.43 10.97
CA SER A 161 13.66 10.11 10.06
C SER A 161 13.79 9.57 8.64
N VAL A 162 12.65 9.39 7.98
CA VAL A 162 12.57 8.95 6.59
C VAL A 162 12.25 10.16 5.72
N PRO A 163 12.92 10.35 4.56
CA PRO A 163 12.53 11.37 3.60
C PRO A 163 11.08 11.18 3.13
N GLU A 164 10.34 12.28 2.92
CA GLU A 164 8.93 12.27 2.54
C GLU A 164 8.68 11.43 1.26
N GLU A 165 9.59 11.52 0.28
CA GLU A 165 9.52 10.78 -0.99
C GLU A 165 9.61 9.25 -0.81
N LEU A 166 10.15 8.78 0.32
CA LEU A 166 10.35 7.36 0.61
C LEU A 166 9.32 6.79 1.62
N GLU A 167 8.48 7.63 2.23
CA GLU A 167 7.48 7.19 3.22
C GLU A 167 6.49 6.15 2.64
N GLY A 168 6.17 6.27 1.35
CA GLY A 168 5.28 5.33 0.67
C GLY A 168 5.85 3.95 0.38
N LEU A 169 7.17 3.73 0.51
CA LEU A 169 7.81 2.47 0.13
C LEU A 169 7.34 1.27 0.96
N GLU A 170 7.06 1.47 2.24
CA GLU A 170 6.56 0.42 3.12
C GLU A 170 5.21 -0.13 2.65
N ALA A 171 4.31 0.76 2.25
CA ALA A 171 3.00 0.38 1.72
C ALA A 171 3.09 -0.28 0.33
N ILE A 172 3.97 0.22 -0.54
CA ILE A 172 4.19 -0.35 -1.88
C ILE A 172 4.77 -1.76 -1.82
N LEU A 173 5.65 -2.04 -0.85
CA LEU A 173 6.29 -3.33 -0.65
C LEU A 173 5.51 -4.26 0.29
N SER A 174 4.28 -3.89 0.67
CA SER A 174 3.43 -4.76 1.50
C SER A 174 3.01 -6.02 0.75
N ASP A 175 2.84 -7.10 1.51
CA ASP A 175 2.44 -8.39 0.96
C ASP A 175 0.97 -8.38 0.53
N ILE A 176 0.68 -9.08 -0.55
CA ILE A 176 -0.68 -9.36 -1.01
C ILE A 176 -1.00 -10.81 -0.72
N TYR A 177 -2.01 -11.05 0.12
CA TYR A 177 -2.48 -12.37 0.46
C TYR A 177 -3.74 -12.71 -0.36
N PHE A 178 -3.76 -13.93 -0.92
CA PHE A 178 -4.88 -14.44 -1.70
C PHE A 178 -5.70 -15.41 -0.88
N CYS A 179 -7.00 -15.24 -0.87
CA CYS A 179 -7.97 -16.15 -0.29
C CYS A 179 -9.04 -16.54 -1.33
N ASN A 180 -9.77 -17.62 -1.04
CA ASN A 180 -10.77 -18.17 -1.98
C ASN A 180 -12.14 -17.51 -1.87
N MET A 181 -12.19 -16.27 -1.42
CA MET A 181 -13.45 -15.55 -1.20
C MET A 181 -13.39 -14.11 -1.69
N SER A 182 -14.55 -13.54 -1.93
CA SER A 182 -14.73 -12.11 -2.15
C SER A 182 -15.32 -11.47 -0.88
N VAL A 183 -14.62 -10.47 -0.32
CA VAL A 183 -15.10 -9.71 0.81
C VAL A 183 -16.43 -9.01 0.53
N PHE A 184 -16.65 -8.60 -0.72
CA PHE A 184 -17.83 -7.84 -1.11
C PHE A 184 -19.07 -8.70 -1.41
N GLN A 185 -18.88 -9.93 -1.84
CA GLN A 185 -19.98 -10.82 -2.23
C GLN A 185 -20.18 -11.97 -1.25
N SER A 186 -19.08 -12.56 -0.79
CA SER A 186 -19.15 -13.82 -0.06
C SER A 186 -19.48 -13.62 1.42
N LEU A 187 -18.85 -12.66 2.08
CA LEU A 187 -18.95 -12.51 3.54
C LEU A 187 -20.36 -12.11 4.00
N PRO A 188 -20.95 -10.99 3.52
CA PRO A 188 -22.27 -10.59 3.98
C PRO A 188 -23.35 -11.58 3.59
N ASP A 189 -23.28 -12.15 2.38
CA ASP A 189 -24.34 -12.99 1.84
C ASP A 189 -24.39 -14.35 2.53
N SER A 190 -23.23 -14.94 2.89
CA SER A 190 -23.17 -16.22 3.58
C SER A 190 -23.84 -16.21 4.97
N TRP A 191 -23.62 -15.14 5.72
CA TRP A 191 -24.03 -15.09 7.14
C TRP A 191 -25.20 -14.12 7.42
N ALA A 192 -25.52 -13.23 6.48
CA ALA A 192 -26.65 -12.31 6.63
C ALA A 192 -27.91 -12.75 5.87
N ILE A 193 -27.76 -13.39 4.69
CA ILE A 193 -28.88 -13.81 3.84
C ILE A 193 -28.81 -15.29 3.43
N ASP A 194 -27.95 -16.07 4.04
CA ASP A 194 -27.86 -17.53 3.88
C ASP A 194 -27.68 -17.97 2.41
N GLN A 195 -26.93 -17.19 1.61
CA GLN A 195 -26.61 -17.55 0.23
C GLN A 195 -25.39 -18.45 0.18
N ILE A 196 -25.43 -19.40 -0.77
CA ILE A 196 -24.30 -20.27 -1.10
C ILE A 196 -23.53 -19.64 -2.27
N PHE A 197 -22.19 -19.69 -2.20
CA PHE A 197 -21.28 -19.13 -3.20
C PHE A 197 -20.73 -20.21 -4.11
#